data_a4420333ce40c5b94f8e4fe48716475f
#
_entry.id   a4420333ce40c5b94f8e4fe48716475f
#
_cell.length_a   1.000
_cell.length_b   1.000
_cell.length_c   1.000
_cell.angle_alpha   90.00
_cell.angle_beta   90.00
_cell.angle_gamma   90.00
#
_symmetry.space_group_name_H-M   'P 1'
#
loop_
_entity.id
_entity.type
_entity.pdbx_description
1 polymer ?
#
loop_
_entity_poly.entity_id
_entity_poly.type
_entity_poly.pdbx_seq_one_letter_code
_entity_poly.pdbx_strand_id
1 'polypeptide(L)'
;MTIAAEGLDNIPKENGFMFFPNHQGMFDALVFLESCPVPFSVVYKKEVSNVILLKQVFKALHAIAIDREDIKQSLQVINQMTEEVKKGRNFLIFPEGTRSRMGNQLLPFKGGTFKSAV
;
A
#
# COMPACT_ATOMS: atom_id res chain seq x y z
N MET A 1 2.40 20.81 -6.59
CA MET A 1 1.44 20.25 -5.65
C MET A 1 1.93 20.51 -4.23
N THR A 2 1.07 21.01 -3.38
CA THR A 2 1.40 21.28 -1.98
C THR A 2 0.79 20.20 -1.10
N ILE A 3 1.62 19.57 -0.25
CA ILE A 3 1.19 18.51 0.65
C ILE A 3 1.45 18.96 2.08
N ALA A 4 0.42 18.93 2.93
CA ALA A 4 0.55 19.13 4.36
C ALA A 4 0.50 17.76 5.05
N ALA A 5 1.57 17.40 5.75
CA ALA A 5 1.68 16.12 6.45
C ALA A 5 1.86 16.36 7.95
N GLU A 6 1.12 15.61 8.76
CA GLU A 6 1.18 15.67 10.21
C GLU A 6 1.46 14.27 10.78
N GLY A 7 2.15 14.21 11.91
CA GLY A 7 2.40 12.96 12.61
C GLY A 7 3.50 12.09 12.01
N LEU A 8 4.37 12.64 11.17
CA LEU A 8 5.45 11.88 10.56
C LEU A 8 6.42 11.27 11.59
N ASP A 9 6.55 11.88 12.73
CA ASP A 9 7.38 11.41 13.84
C ASP A 9 6.81 10.15 14.53
N ASN A 10 5.57 9.77 14.23
CA ASN A 10 4.96 8.53 14.71
C ASN A 10 5.34 7.32 13.86
N ILE A 11 5.98 7.53 12.70
CA ILE A 11 6.44 6.42 11.85
C ILE A 11 7.56 5.67 12.57
N PRO A 12 7.53 4.30 12.62
CA PRO A 12 8.59 3.54 13.26
C PRO A 12 9.95 3.83 12.65
N LYS A 13 10.97 3.93 13.50
CA LYS A 13 12.36 4.20 13.05
C LYS A 13 13.05 2.95 12.52
N GLU A 14 12.62 1.76 12.96
CA GLU A 14 13.14 0.50 12.46
C GLU A 14 12.33 0.02 11.26
N ASN A 15 12.99 -0.52 10.24
CA ASN A 15 12.32 -1.08 9.07
C ASN A 15 11.64 -2.41 9.36
N GLY A 16 10.75 -2.85 8.48
CA GLY A 16 10.00 -4.09 8.65
C GLY A 16 8.61 -3.86 9.23
N PHE A 17 7.93 -2.81 8.80
CA PHE A 17 6.58 -2.49 9.24
C PHE A 17 5.66 -2.28 8.03
N MET A 18 4.37 -2.10 8.30
CA MET A 18 3.36 -1.89 7.28
C MET A 18 2.56 -0.62 7.53
N PHE A 19 2.21 0.05 6.43
CA PHE A 19 1.23 1.12 6.43
C PHE A 19 -0.12 0.59 5.97
N PHE A 20 -1.18 0.97 6.68
CA PHE A 20 -2.57 0.63 6.32
C PHE A 20 -3.39 1.91 6.18
N PRO A 21 -3.15 2.72 5.16
CA PRO A 21 -3.89 3.97 4.99
C PRO A 21 -5.28 3.74 4.43
N ASN A 22 -6.18 4.68 4.67
CA ASN A 22 -7.44 4.74 3.94
C ASN A 22 -7.18 5.15 2.49
N HIS A 23 -8.06 4.73 1.57
CA HIS A 23 -7.89 4.95 0.13
C HIS A 23 -8.98 5.84 -0.41
N GLN A 24 -8.62 7.01 -0.91
CA GLN A 24 -9.56 7.99 -1.44
C GLN A 24 -9.34 8.37 -2.89
N GLY A 25 -8.12 8.28 -3.39
CA GLY A 25 -7.79 8.73 -4.73
C GLY A 25 -6.72 7.89 -5.42
N MET A 26 -6.66 8.03 -6.73
CA MET A 26 -5.70 7.32 -7.55
C MET A 26 -4.25 7.72 -7.23
N PHE A 27 -4.04 8.94 -6.76
CA PHE A 27 -2.72 9.48 -6.47
C PHE A 27 -2.28 9.31 -5.01
N ASP A 28 -3.01 8.55 -4.19
CA ASP A 28 -2.66 8.35 -2.78
C ASP A 28 -1.25 7.78 -2.60
N ALA A 29 -0.85 6.84 -3.44
CA ALA A 29 0.50 6.28 -3.39
C ALA A 29 1.57 7.33 -3.70
N LEU A 30 1.30 8.25 -4.62
CA LEU A 30 2.23 9.33 -4.96
C LEU A 30 2.33 10.35 -3.83
N VAL A 31 1.22 10.68 -3.20
CA VAL A 31 1.20 11.56 -2.03
C VAL A 31 2.00 10.93 -0.89
N PHE A 32 1.84 9.64 -0.68
CA PHE A 32 2.59 8.90 0.33
C PHE A 32 4.10 8.93 0.01
N LEU A 33 4.46 8.69 -1.25
CA LEU A 33 5.85 8.70 -1.69
C LEU A 33 6.53 10.04 -1.42
N GLU A 34 5.82 11.15 -1.71
CA GLU A 34 6.34 12.49 -1.51
C GLU A 34 6.49 12.84 -0.02
N SER A 35 5.57 12.36 0.81
CA SER A 35 5.50 12.75 2.23
C SER A 35 6.29 11.84 3.16
N CYS A 36 6.47 10.57 2.77
CA CYS A 36 7.05 9.56 3.67
C CYS A 36 8.57 9.68 3.73
N PRO A 37 9.15 9.79 4.94
CA PRO A 37 10.61 9.95 5.10
C PRO A 37 11.39 8.64 4.97
N VAL A 38 10.70 7.49 4.85
CA VAL A 38 11.33 6.17 4.76
C VAL A 38 10.92 5.46 3.48
N PRO A 39 11.76 4.59 2.92
CA PRO A 39 11.38 3.81 1.74
C PRO A 39 10.29 2.80 2.07
N PHE A 40 9.41 2.56 1.10
CA PHE A 40 8.36 1.55 1.22
C PHE A 40 8.03 0.98 -0.16
N SER A 41 7.44 -0.20 -0.17
CA SER A 41 6.83 -0.81 -1.35
C SER A 41 5.32 -0.80 -1.20
N VAL A 42 4.60 -0.93 -2.29
CA VAL A 42 3.13 -0.87 -2.28
C VAL A 42 2.53 -2.12 -2.93
N VAL A 43 1.39 -2.57 -2.40
CA VAL A 43 0.55 -3.57 -3.07
C VAL A 43 -0.58 -2.83 -3.77
N TYR A 44 -0.75 -3.07 -5.06
CA TYR A 44 -1.71 -2.35 -5.91
C TYR A 44 -2.57 -3.32 -6.70
N LYS A 45 -3.73 -2.82 -7.14
CA LYS A 45 -4.62 -3.61 -7.99
C LYS A 45 -3.98 -3.89 -9.34
N LYS A 46 -4.08 -5.12 -9.80
CA LYS A 46 -3.59 -5.55 -11.11
C LYS A 46 -4.12 -4.67 -12.26
N GLU A 47 -5.36 -4.21 -12.16
CA GLU A 47 -6.01 -3.39 -13.19
C GLU A 47 -5.31 -2.06 -13.45
N VAL A 48 -4.60 -1.51 -12.46
CA VAL A 48 -3.87 -0.23 -12.63
C VAL A 48 -2.43 -0.42 -13.11
N SER A 49 -1.98 -1.64 -13.33
CA SER A 49 -0.61 -1.94 -13.76
C SER A 49 -0.26 -1.37 -15.15
N ASN A 50 -1.27 -1.08 -15.97
CA ASN A 50 -1.09 -0.54 -17.33
C ASN A 50 -1.22 0.99 -17.41
N VAL A 51 -1.42 1.68 -16.30
CA VAL A 51 -1.44 3.14 -16.29
C VAL A 51 0.01 3.63 -16.43
N ILE A 52 0.30 4.33 -17.54
CA ILE A 52 1.68 4.61 -17.99
C ILE A 52 2.54 5.25 -16.89
N LEU A 53 2.07 6.31 -16.26
CA LEU A 53 2.83 7.01 -15.23
C LEU A 53 2.99 6.16 -13.97
N LEU A 54 1.92 5.51 -13.53
CA LEU A 54 1.93 4.68 -12.32
C LEU A 54 2.79 3.43 -12.48
N LYS A 55 2.85 2.85 -13.68
CA LYS A 55 3.68 1.67 -13.96
C LYS A 55 5.14 1.92 -13.61
N GLN A 56 5.67 3.07 -13.99
CA GLN A 56 7.07 3.41 -13.70
C GLN A 56 7.31 3.61 -12.20
N VAL A 57 6.39 4.28 -11.51
CA VAL A 57 6.46 4.48 -10.06
C VAL A 57 6.42 3.14 -9.34
N PHE A 58 5.51 2.24 -9.70
CA PHE A 58 5.37 0.93 -9.08
C PHE A 58 6.63 0.08 -9.30
N LYS A 59 7.22 0.15 -10.49
CA LYS A 59 8.47 -0.54 -10.78
C LYS A 59 9.61 -0.03 -9.89
N ALA A 60 9.72 1.28 -9.71
CA ALA A 60 10.73 1.90 -8.87
C ALA A 60 10.56 1.51 -7.39
N LEU A 61 9.33 1.35 -6.94
CA LEU A 61 9.00 0.96 -5.56
C LEU A 61 9.06 -0.57 -5.33
N HIS A 62 9.37 -1.37 -6.35
CA HIS A 62 9.27 -2.83 -6.29
C HIS A 62 7.89 -3.29 -5.83
N ALA A 63 6.85 -2.66 -6.35
CA ALA A 63 5.46 -2.90 -5.97
C ALA A 63 4.98 -4.28 -6.41
N ILE A 64 4.00 -4.82 -5.70
CA ILE A 64 3.41 -6.13 -5.97
C ILE A 64 1.98 -5.93 -6.44
N ALA A 65 1.63 -6.50 -7.61
CA ALA A 65 0.27 -6.48 -8.12
C ALA A 65 -0.58 -7.57 -7.45
N ILE A 66 -1.81 -7.22 -7.07
CA ILE A 66 -2.75 -8.17 -6.50
C ILE A 66 -4.00 -8.28 -7.38
N ASP A 67 -4.40 -9.51 -7.67
CA ASP A 67 -5.66 -9.84 -8.33
C ASP A 67 -6.65 -10.32 -7.27
N ARG A 68 -7.58 -9.44 -6.89
CA ARG A 68 -8.52 -9.71 -5.80
C ARG A 68 -9.60 -10.70 -6.15
N GLU A 69 -9.81 -10.96 -7.42
CA GLU A 69 -10.76 -11.97 -7.89
C GLU A 69 -10.14 -13.38 -7.85
N ASP A 70 -8.82 -13.48 -7.79
CA ASP A 70 -8.10 -14.75 -7.68
C ASP A 70 -7.61 -14.92 -6.23
N ILE A 71 -8.29 -15.78 -5.47
CA ILE A 71 -7.99 -16.03 -4.06
C ILE A 71 -6.58 -16.61 -3.88
N LYS A 72 -6.16 -17.53 -4.76
CA LYS A 72 -4.83 -18.13 -4.67
C LYS A 72 -3.73 -17.10 -4.88
N GLN A 73 -3.89 -16.25 -5.90
CA GLN A 73 -2.93 -15.18 -6.19
C GLN A 73 -2.87 -14.18 -5.03
N SER A 74 -4.03 -13.82 -4.48
CA SER A 74 -4.08 -12.92 -3.32
C SER A 74 -3.35 -13.49 -2.11
N LEU A 75 -3.51 -14.77 -1.82
CA LEU A 75 -2.79 -15.43 -0.73
C LEU A 75 -1.29 -15.47 -0.98
N GLN A 76 -0.87 -15.72 -2.22
CA GLN A 76 0.55 -15.69 -2.59
C GLN A 76 1.15 -14.30 -2.37
N VAL A 77 0.43 -13.25 -2.74
CA VAL A 77 0.88 -11.87 -2.53
C VAL A 77 1.01 -11.55 -1.04
N ILE A 78 0.03 -11.94 -0.22
CA ILE A 78 0.09 -11.74 1.23
C ILE A 78 1.27 -12.48 1.84
N ASN A 79 1.52 -13.71 1.43
CA ASN A 79 2.66 -14.50 1.92
C ASN A 79 3.99 -13.87 1.49
N GLN A 80 4.10 -13.45 0.23
CA GLN A 80 5.30 -12.76 -0.28
C GLN A 80 5.57 -11.48 0.49
N MET A 81 4.54 -10.67 0.71
CA MET A 81 4.63 -9.43 1.47
C MET A 81 5.08 -9.69 2.91
N THR A 82 4.54 -10.73 3.56
CA THR A 82 4.91 -11.14 4.90
C THR A 82 6.40 -11.47 4.98
N GLU A 83 6.92 -12.26 4.05
CA GLU A 83 8.33 -12.61 4.01
C GLU A 83 9.22 -11.39 3.79
N GLU A 84 8.82 -10.46 2.91
CA GLU A 84 9.57 -9.24 2.66
C GLU A 84 9.58 -8.31 3.89
N VAL A 85 8.47 -8.21 4.61
CA VAL A 85 8.42 -7.43 5.86
C VAL A 85 9.33 -8.03 6.92
N LYS A 86 9.38 -9.35 7.05
CA LYS A 86 10.31 -10.04 7.97
C LYS A 86 11.77 -9.77 7.62
N LYS A 87 12.08 -9.53 6.36
CA LYS A 87 13.43 -9.19 5.90
C LYS A 87 13.78 -7.72 6.09
N GLY A 88 12.88 -6.92 6.64
CA GLY A 88 13.11 -5.51 6.93
C GLY A 88 12.62 -4.54 5.86
N ARG A 89 11.74 -4.97 4.95
CA ARG A 89 11.12 -4.08 3.97
C ARG A 89 9.81 -3.51 4.53
N ASN A 90 9.54 -2.26 4.21
CA ASN A 90 8.29 -1.60 4.59
C ASN A 90 7.31 -1.69 3.42
N PHE A 91 6.05 -1.97 3.72
CA PHE A 91 4.99 -2.08 2.72
C PHE A 91 3.80 -1.22 3.06
N LEU A 92 3.08 -0.81 2.02
CA LEU A 92 1.83 -0.07 2.12
C LEU A 92 0.75 -0.86 1.38
N ILE A 93 -0.38 -1.10 2.02
CA ILE A 93 -1.54 -1.71 1.41
C ILE A 93 -2.80 -1.00 1.90
N PHE A 94 -3.75 -0.76 1.00
CA PHE A 94 -5.01 -0.13 1.34
C PHE A 94 -6.01 -1.18 1.84
N PRO A 95 -6.33 -1.21 3.14
CA PRO A 95 -7.16 -2.29 3.71
C PRO A 95 -8.62 -2.24 3.26
N GLU A 96 -9.09 -1.10 2.76
CA GLU A 96 -10.45 -0.98 2.21
C GLU A 96 -10.61 -1.74 0.89
N GLY A 97 -9.51 -1.98 0.20
CA GLY A 97 -9.53 -2.71 -1.05
C GLY A 97 -9.88 -1.88 -2.28
N THR A 98 -10.46 -0.72 -2.11
CA THR A 98 -10.79 0.20 -3.20
C THR A 98 -10.88 1.62 -2.64
N ARG A 99 -10.99 2.61 -3.52
CA ARG A 99 -11.16 4.00 -3.10
C ARG A 99 -12.50 4.21 -2.44
N SER A 100 -12.52 4.93 -1.34
CA SER A 100 -13.78 5.44 -0.79
C SER A 100 -14.25 6.58 -1.68
N ARG A 101 -15.48 6.50 -2.16
CA ARG A 101 -16.12 7.56 -2.93
C ARG A 101 -17.11 8.35 -2.06
N MET A 102 -17.02 8.19 -0.75
CA MET A 102 -17.92 8.74 0.24
C MET A 102 -17.27 9.86 1.06
N GLY A 103 -16.30 10.57 0.47
CA GLY A 103 -15.56 11.63 1.14
C GLY A 103 -14.68 11.07 2.26
N ASN A 104 -14.84 11.59 3.48
CA ASN A 104 -14.05 11.17 4.63
C ASN A 104 -14.58 9.90 5.32
N GLN A 105 -15.59 9.23 4.76
CA GLN A 105 -16.09 7.99 5.32
C GLN A 105 -15.20 6.82 4.90
N LEU A 106 -14.82 6.00 5.86
CA LEU A 106 -14.02 4.80 5.62
C LEU A 106 -14.92 3.65 5.15
N LEU A 107 -14.40 2.86 4.21
CA LEU A 107 -15.02 1.60 3.83
C LEU A 107 -14.58 0.49 4.81
N PRO A 108 -15.33 -0.63 4.89
CA PRO A 108 -14.91 -1.76 5.71
C PRO A 108 -13.53 -2.26 5.31
N PHE A 109 -12.68 -2.55 6.28
CA PHE A 109 -11.34 -3.05 6.04
C PHE A 109 -11.37 -4.56 5.76
N LYS A 110 -10.57 -4.97 4.77
CA LYS A 110 -10.40 -6.39 4.45
C LYS A 110 -9.45 -7.02 5.46
N GLY A 111 -9.99 -7.87 6.36
CA GLY A 111 -9.21 -8.47 7.44
C GLY A 111 -7.98 -9.25 7.00
N GLY A 112 -8.02 -9.85 5.82
CA GLY A 112 -6.88 -10.59 5.27
C GLY A 112 -5.63 -9.75 5.06
N THR A 113 -5.76 -8.43 4.86
CA THR A 113 -4.60 -7.56 4.65
C THR A 113 -3.71 -7.46 5.89
N PHE A 114 -4.27 -7.63 7.07
CA PHE A 114 -3.53 -7.49 8.32
C PHE A 114 -2.73 -8.74 8.70
N LYS A 115 -2.94 -9.87 8.02
CA LYS A 115 -2.21 -11.12 8.30
C LYS A 115 -0.70 -10.98 8.09
N SER A 116 -0.29 -10.10 7.20
CA SER A 116 1.13 -9.87 6.92
C SER A 116 1.85 -9.13 8.04
N ALA A 117 1.12 -8.49 8.93
CA ALA A 117 1.69 -7.71 10.04
C ALA A 117 1.64 -8.45 11.39
N VAL A 118 1.06 -9.65 11.42
CA VAL A 118 0.86 -10.40 12.67
C VAL A 118 1.90 -11.49 12.86
#